data_44b56fa4a4b79304e8725b37b47f17a6
#
_entry.id   44b56fa4a4b79304e8725b37b47f17a6
#
_cell.length_a   1.000
_cell.length_b   1.000
_cell.length_c   1.000
_cell.angle_alpha   90.00
_cell.angle_beta   90.00
_cell.angle_gamma   90.00
#
_symmetry.space_group_name_H-M   'P 1'
#
loop_
_entity.id
_entity.type
_entity.pdbx_description
1 polymer ?
#
loop_
_entity_poly.entity_id
_entity_poly.type
_entity_poly.pdbx_seq_one_letter_code
_entity_poly.pdbx_strand_id
1 'polypeptide(L)'
;MANVSVYNIEGKEVGSIELNDAVFGVEVNEHLVHMAVVNQLANNRQGTQSAKTRSEVSGGGRKPWRQKGTGHARQGSTRSPQWTGGGVVFAPKPRDYSFKMNKKEKRIALLSALSSKVADNKIVVLDAFNLDEVKTKKFAEVMSNLKVDKALVVIEGENKNVVLSGRNIPTVKVSATNEINTYDVLKYETLVVTKAAVEKLEEVYA
;
A
#
# COMPACT_ATOMS: atom_id res chain seq x y z
N MET A 1 3.73 -24.56 -16.04
CA MET A 1 2.40 -23.90 -15.92
C MET A 1 1.72 -24.38 -14.65
N ALA A 2 1.35 -23.48 -13.75
CA ALA A 2 0.61 -23.82 -12.54
C ALA A 2 -0.87 -23.98 -12.89
N ASN A 3 -1.48 -25.09 -12.47
CA ASN A 3 -2.91 -25.33 -12.64
C ASN A 3 -3.63 -24.99 -11.35
N VAL A 4 -4.62 -24.09 -11.41
CA VAL A 4 -5.35 -23.59 -10.24
C VAL A 4 -6.84 -23.83 -10.41
N SER A 5 -7.49 -24.31 -9.34
CA SER A 5 -8.95 -24.53 -9.33
C SER A 5 -9.72 -23.21 -9.40
N VAL A 6 -10.78 -23.20 -10.20
CA VAL A 6 -11.71 -22.07 -10.34
C VAL A 6 -12.95 -22.33 -9.51
N TYR A 7 -13.31 -21.35 -8.68
CA TYR A 7 -14.45 -21.42 -7.77
C TYR A 7 -15.58 -20.49 -8.19
N ASN A 8 -16.79 -20.80 -7.79
CA ASN A 8 -17.92 -19.89 -7.86
C ASN A 8 -18.07 -19.08 -6.54
N ILE A 9 -19.00 -18.14 -6.50
CA ILE A 9 -19.29 -17.33 -5.29
C ILE A 9 -19.81 -18.15 -4.09
N GLU A 10 -20.24 -19.41 -4.31
CA GLU A 10 -20.65 -20.35 -3.26
C GLU A 10 -19.47 -21.16 -2.71
N GLY A 11 -18.25 -21.00 -3.24
CA GLY A 11 -17.07 -21.77 -2.87
C GLY A 11 -17.01 -23.18 -3.47
N LYS A 12 -17.83 -23.49 -4.47
CA LYS A 12 -17.77 -24.76 -5.19
C LYS A 12 -16.79 -24.66 -6.36
N GLU A 13 -16.02 -25.71 -6.56
CA GLU A 13 -15.12 -25.82 -7.72
C GLU A 13 -15.92 -26.02 -8.99
N VAL A 14 -15.67 -25.19 -10.00
CA VAL A 14 -16.34 -25.20 -11.31
C VAL A 14 -15.42 -25.73 -12.40
N GLY A 15 -14.11 -25.58 -12.25
CA GLY A 15 -13.11 -26.00 -13.24
C GLY A 15 -11.70 -25.68 -12.80
N SER A 16 -10.78 -25.72 -13.74
CA SER A 16 -9.40 -25.30 -13.54
C SER A 16 -8.92 -24.36 -14.64
N ILE A 17 -7.94 -23.53 -14.33
CA ILE A 17 -7.27 -22.64 -15.28
C ILE A 17 -5.76 -22.88 -15.21
N GLU A 18 -5.11 -22.87 -16.37
CA GLU A 18 -3.65 -22.90 -16.46
C GLU A 18 -3.14 -21.47 -16.47
N LEU A 19 -2.26 -21.14 -15.52
CA LEU A 19 -1.62 -19.83 -15.41
C LEU A 19 -0.36 -19.76 -16.28
N ASN A 20 -0.17 -18.63 -16.96
CA ASN A 20 0.99 -18.41 -17.81
C ASN A 20 2.26 -18.21 -16.97
N ASP A 21 3.30 -19.03 -17.22
CA ASP A 21 4.58 -18.96 -16.50
C ASP A 21 5.31 -17.62 -16.70
N ALA A 22 5.05 -16.90 -17.80
CA ALA A 22 5.63 -15.58 -18.03
C ALA A 22 5.15 -14.52 -17.02
N VAL A 23 3.99 -14.75 -16.38
CA VAL A 23 3.40 -13.83 -15.41
C VAL A 23 3.42 -14.40 -13.99
N PHE A 24 3.08 -15.68 -13.84
CA PHE A 24 2.87 -16.33 -12.56
C PHE A 24 3.94 -17.35 -12.17
N GLY A 25 4.91 -17.61 -13.07
CA GLY A 25 6.02 -18.55 -12.87
C GLY A 25 7.41 -17.90 -12.89
N VAL A 26 7.48 -16.59 -12.73
CA VAL A 26 8.75 -15.84 -12.77
C VAL A 26 9.55 -16.05 -11.49
N GLU A 27 10.90 -16.15 -11.61
CA GLU A 27 11.79 -16.21 -10.46
C GLU A 27 11.61 -14.97 -9.55
N VAL A 28 11.45 -15.22 -8.25
CA VAL A 28 11.16 -14.16 -7.28
C VAL A 28 12.41 -13.35 -6.98
N ASN A 29 12.41 -12.06 -7.32
CA ASN A 29 13.46 -11.12 -6.97
C ASN A 29 13.06 -10.34 -5.71
N GLU A 30 13.44 -10.82 -4.54
CA GLU A 30 13.11 -10.24 -3.24
C GLU A 30 13.60 -8.79 -3.10
N HIS A 31 14.77 -8.46 -3.65
CA HIS A 31 15.32 -7.10 -3.58
C HIS A 31 14.43 -6.10 -4.33
N LEU A 32 13.99 -6.41 -5.54
CA LEU A 32 13.10 -5.53 -6.31
C LEU A 32 11.73 -5.42 -5.68
N VAL A 33 11.20 -6.50 -5.13
CA VAL A 33 9.94 -6.52 -4.38
C VAL A 33 10.03 -5.59 -3.16
N HIS A 34 11.10 -5.71 -2.35
CA HIS A 34 11.34 -4.81 -1.22
C HIS A 34 11.45 -3.34 -1.66
N MET A 35 12.23 -3.06 -2.71
CA MET A 35 12.37 -1.70 -3.24
C MET A 35 11.06 -1.11 -3.72
N ALA A 36 10.19 -1.91 -4.35
CA ALA A 36 8.86 -1.45 -4.78
C ALA A 36 7.96 -1.09 -3.58
N VAL A 37 8.01 -1.89 -2.50
CA VAL A 37 7.27 -1.60 -1.25
C VAL A 37 7.79 -0.31 -0.60
N VAL A 38 9.12 -0.15 -0.47
CA VAL A 38 9.73 1.07 0.09
C VAL A 38 9.37 2.29 -0.75
N ASN A 39 9.41 2.17 -2.09
CA ASN A 39 9.01 3.23 -3.01
C ASN A 39 7.56 3.64 -2.80
N GLN A 40 6.63 2.69 -2.72
CA GLN A 40 5.20 2.96 -2.52
C GLN A 40 4.96 3.65 -1.17
N LEU A 41 5.57 3.17 -0.10
CA LEU A 41 5.44 3.75 1.24
C LEU A 41 6.04 5.16 1.30
N ALA A 42 7.20 5.39 0.66
CA ALA A 42 7.83 6.70 0.60
C ALA A 42 6.99 7.71 -0.20
N ASN A 43 6.43 7.29 -1.33
CA ASN A 43 5.59 8.12 -2.19
C ASN A 43 4.24 8.48 -1.52
N ASN A 44 3.75 7.67 -0.58
CA ASN A 44 2.54 7.94 0.18
C ASN A 44 2.77 8.95 1.32
N ARG A 45 4.03 9.26 1.68
CA ARG A 45 4.33 10.24 2.73
C ARG A 45 4.09 11.66 2.24
N GLN A 46 3.22 12.39 2.93
CA GLN A 46 2.90 13.78 2.58
C GLN A 46 4.05 14.77 2.87
N GLY A 47 4.88 14.50 3.89
CA GLY A 47 6.06 15.27 4.21
C GLY A 47 5.83 16.69 4.74
N THR A 48 4.67 16.98 5.31
CA THR A 48 4.26 18.32 5.78
C THR A 48 4.72 18.68 7.19
N GLN A 49 5.56 17.86 7.81
CA GLN A 49 6.09 18.14 9.16
C GLN A 49 6.87 19.46 9.16
N SER A 50 6.59 20.34 10.13
CA SER A 50 7.28 21.62 10.28
C SER A 50 7.36 22.02 11.74
N ALA A 51 8.54 22.51 12.16
CA ALA A 51 8.71 23.15 13.44
C ALA A 51 9.49 24.45 13.25
N LYS A 52 9.31 25.40 14.19
CA LYS A 52 9.97 26.70 14.14
C LYS A 52 11.38 26.63 14.75
N THR A 53 12.35 27.11 14.01
CA THR A 53 13.71 27.36 14.52
C THR A 53 13.71 28.62 15.41
N ARG A 54 14.79 28.85 16.16
CA ARG A 54 14.92 30.02 17.02
C ARG A 54 14.76 31.36 16.29
N SER A 55 15.05 31.42 15.01
CA SER A 55 14.87 32.62 14.17
C SER A 55 13.41 32.86 13.78
N GLU A 56 12.61 31.80 13.69
CA GLU A 56 11.22 31.84 13.24
C GLU A 56 10.21 32.01 14.40
N VAL A 57 10.64 31.73 15.64
CA VAL A 57 9.80 31.93 16.82
C VAL A 57 9.63 33.43 17.08
N SER A 58 8.40 33.86 17.40
CA SER A 58 8.10 35.23 17.74
C SER A 58 8.66 35.64 19.10
N GLY A 59 9.04 36.88 19.29
CA GLY A 59 9.55 37.45 20.56
C GLY A 59 11.08 37.57 20.62
N GLY A 60 11.65 37.72 21.81
CA GLY A 60 13.08 37.59 22.11
C GLY A 60 14.06 38.58 21.45
N GLY A 61 13.58 39.73 20.97
CA GLY A 61 14.43 40.75 20.33
C GLY A 61 15.41 41.45 21.31
N ARG A 62 15.13 41.38 22.60
CA ARG A 62 15.99 41.97 23.63
C ARG A 62 16.71 40.88 24.41
N LYS A 63 17.99 41.17 24.80
CA LYS A 63 18.74 40.31 25.71
C LYS A 63 18.08 40.27 27.08
N PRO A 64 17.82 39.09 27.70
CA PRO A 64 17.07 38.97 28.96
C PRO A 64 17.67 39.75 30.12
N TRP A 65 19.01 39.71 30.25
CA TRP A 65 19.78 40.45 31.26
C TRP A 65 21.17 40.78 30.78
N ARG A 66 21.88 41.66 31.51
CA ARG A 66 23.29 42.03 31.21
C ARG A 66 24.23 40.83 31.34
N GLN A 67 25.38 40.91 30.64
CA GLN A 67 26.34 39.83 30.48
C GLN A 67 26.98 39.33 31.79
N LYS A 68 27.18 40.25 32.79
CA LYS A 68 27.78 39.98 34.09
C LYS A 68 27.06 40.70 35.19
N GLY A 69 27.26 40.26 36.46
CA GLY A 69 26.72 40.94 37.64
C GLY A 69 25.24 40.70 37.95
N THR A 70 24.64 39.60 37.47
CA THR A 70 23.25 39.23 37.72
C THR A 70 23.05 37.95 38.52
N GLY A 71 24.15 37.19 38.76
CA GLY A 71 24.05 35.86 39.39
C GLY A 71 23.40 34.78 38.52
N HIS A 72 22.86 35.13 37.34
CA HIS A 72 22.27 34.19 36.43
C HIS A 72 23.18 33.71 35.33
N ALA A 73 22.91 32.52 34.76
CA ALA A 73 23.59 32.03 33.59
C ALA A 73 23.47 33.00 32.42
N ARG A 74 24.51 33.12 31.59
CA ARG A 74 24.53 34.03 30.44
C ARG A 74 23.50 33.61 29.40
N GLN A 75 22.62 34.54 29.03
CA GLN A 75 21.56 34.30 28.01
C GLN A 75 21.56 35.41 26.97
N GLY A 76 21.42 35.03 25.70
CA GLY A 76 21.36 35.96 24.57
C GLY A 76 19.93 36.26 24.10
N SER A 77 19.07 35.30 24.22
CA SER A 77 17.68 35.37 23.72
C SER A 77 16.77 34.35 24.42
N THR A 78 15.54 34.74 24.70
CA THR A 78 14.50 33.84 25.20
C THR A 78 13.96 32.87 24.16
N ARG A 79 14.32 33.06 22.88
CA ARG A 79 14.01 32.13 21.78
C ARG A 79 14.96 30.91 21.69
N SER A 80 16.01 30.89 22.52
CA SER A 80 16.96 29.77 22.50
C SER A 80 16.30 28.47 22.92
N PRO A 81 16.73 27.31 22.41
CA PRO A 81 16.04 26.02 22.58
C PRO A 81 15.90 25.57 24.05
N GLN A 82 16.78 26.04 24.93
CA GLN A 82 16.71 25.74 26.37
C GLN A 82 15.57 26.48 27.11
N TRP A 83 14.93 27.43 26.47
CA TRP A 83 13.80 28.17 27.04
C TRP A 83 12.47 27.53 26.69
N THR A 84 11.54 27.52 27.64
CA THR A 84 10.15 27.13 27.36
C THR A 84 9.56 28.08 26.32
N GLY A 85 9.02 27.53 25.23
CA GLY A 85 8.56 28.30 24.09
C GLY A 85 9.66 28.79 23.13
N GLY A 86 10.93 28.39 23.36
CA GLY A 86 12.02 28.61 22.41
C GLY A 86 11.90 27.76 21.15
N GLY A 87 12.78 28.02 20.16
CA GLY A 87 12.79 27.29 18.90
C GLY A 87 13.44 25.92 19.02
N VAL A 88 13.12 25.03 18.09
CA VAL A 88 13.76 23.72 17.96
C VAL A 88 15.09 23.88 17.23
N VAL A 89 16.16 23.22 17.72
CA VAL A 89 17.53 23.37 17.12
C VAL A 89 17.56 22.86 15.70
N PHE A 90 17.19 21.58 15.49
CA PHE A 90 17.08 20.94 14.18
C PHE A 90 15.62 20.75 13.83
N ALA A 91 14.91 21.87 13.64
CA ALA A 91 13.50 21.84 13.34
C ALA A 91 13.24 21.13 12.01
N PRO A 92 12.35 20.12 11.98
CA PRO A 92 11.96 19.50 10.74
C PRO A 92 11.30 20.54 9.83
N LYS A 93 11.59 20.46 8.53
CA LYS A 93 10.95 21.26 7.48
C LYS A 93 10.20 20.36 6.52
N PRO A 94 9.16 20.86 5.85
CA PRO A 94 8.48 20.12 4.81
C PRO A 94 9.47 19.65 3.75
N ARG A 95 9.37 18.36 3.38
CA ARG A 95 10.22 17.79 2.33
C ARG A 95 9.47 16.71 1.57
N ASP A 96 9.85 16.51 0.32
CA ASP A 96 9.42 15.41 -0.50
C ASP A 96 10.25 14.16 -0.14
N TYR A 97 9.55 13.03 0.08
CA TYR A 97 10.14 11.71 0.34
C TYR A 97 10.07 10.80 -0.88
N SER A 98 9.37 11.24 -1.95
CA SER A 98 9.20 10.43 -3.13
C SER A 98 10.51 10.19 -3.87
N PHE A 99 10.63 9.02 -4.47
CA PHE A 99 11.69 8.71 -5.41
C PHE A 99 11.16 7.85 -6.56
N LYS A 100 11.83 7.94 -7.70
CA LYS A 100 11.42 7.25 -8.93
C LYS A 100 12.11 5.90 -9.01
N MET A 101 11.34 4.86 -9.31
CA MET A 101 11.80 3.53 -9.68
C MET A 101 11.56 3.29 -11.18
N ASN A 102 12.45 2.58 -11.87
CA ASN A 102 12.35 2.31 -13.30
C ASN A 102 11.13 1.45 -13.63
N LYS A 103 10.54 1.64 -14.82
CA LYS A 103 9.34 0.89 -15.24
C LYS A 103 9.58 -0.62 -15.28
N LYS A 104 10.74 -1.05 -15.81
CA LYS A 104 11.11 -2.47 -15.89
C LYS A 104 11.24 -3.11 -14.50
N GLU A 105 11.87 -2.42 -13.55
CA GLU A 105 12.01 -2.88 -12.16
C GLU A 105 10.65 -3.04 -11.47
N LYS A 106 9.74 -2.07 -11.65
CA LYS A 106 8.37 -2.16 -11.11
C LYS A 106 7.60 -3.35 -11.68
N ARG A 107 7.75 -3.60 -13.00
CA ARG A 107 7.12 -4.75 -13.67
C ARG A 107 7.66 -6.07 -13.09
N ILE A 108 8.98 -6.24 -13.00
CA ILE A 108 9.59 -7.45 -12.43
C ILE A 108 9.16 -7.65 -10.97
N ALA A 109 9.12 -6.58 -10.17
CA ALA A 109 8.67 -6.63 -8.78
C ALA A 109 7.21 -7.11 -8.64
N LEU A 110 6.32 -6.65 -9.53
CA LEU A 110 4.92 -7.07 -9.54
C LEU A 110 4.80 -8.55 -9.94
N LEU A 111 5.47 -8.97 -11.01
CA LEU A 111 5.47 -10.35 -11.47
C LEU A 111 6.05 -11.30 -10.41
N SER A 112 7.15 -10.91 -9.76
CA SER A 112 7.73 -11.65 -8.62
C SER A 112 6.73 -11.80 -7.46
N ALA A 113 5.97 -10.75 -7.13
CA ALA A 113 4.97 -10.81 -6.08
C ALA A 113 3.79 -11.72 -6.44
N LEU A 114 3.32 -11.70 -7.70
CA LEU A 114 2.28 -12.60 -8.19
C LEU A 114 2.74 -14.06 -8.17
N SER A 115 3.95 -14.32 -8.67
CA SER A 115 4.56 -15.67 -8.67
C SER A 115 4.73 -16.22 -7.26
N SER A 116 5.11 -15.39 -6.27
CA SER A 116 5.21 -15.83 -4.88
C SER A 116 3.85 -16.25 -4.31
N LYS A 117 2.75 -15.55 -4.67
CA LYS A 117 1.39 -15.93 -4.24
C LYS A 117 0.97 -17.28 -4.80
N VAL A 118 1.34 -17.59 -6.03
CA VAL A 118 1.08 -18.90 -6.64
C VAL A 118 1.91 -20.00 -5.97
N ALA A 119 3.21 -19.76 -5.75
CA ALA A 119 4.10 -20.71 -5.08
C ALA A 119 3.64 -21.04 -3.64
N ASP A 120 3.09 -20.04 -2.92
CA ASP A 120 2.54 -20.20 -1.57
C ASP A 120 1.13 -20.80 -1.54
N ASN A 121 0.50 -21.08 -2.69
CA ASN A 121 -0.90 -21.49 -2.82
C ASN A 121 -1.89 -20.48 -2.20
N LYS A 122 -1.57 -19.19 -2.28
CA LYS A 122 -2.37 -18.08 -1.75
C LYS A 122 -3.11 -17.32 -2.86
N ILE A 123 -3.44 -18.03 -3.94
CA ILE A 123 -4.27 -17.51 -5.02
C ILE A 123 -5.56 -18.30 -5.10
N VAL A 124 -6.68 -17.59 -5.27
CA VAL A 124 -8.01 -18.15 -5.48
C VAL A 124 -8.59 -17.53 -6.74
N VAL A 125 -8.95 -18.36 -7.70
CA VAL A 125 -9.56 -17.89 -8.96
C VAL A 125 -11.06 -18.06 -8.87
N LEU A 126 -11.80 -16.97 -9.17
CA LEU A 126 -13.25 -16.96 -9.28
C LEU A 126 -13.69 -16.95 -10.75
N ASP A 127 -14.71 -17.70 -11.09
CA ASP A 127 -15.30 -17.65 -12.43
C ASP A 127 -15.81 -16.24 -12.74
N ALA A 128 -16.69 -15.72 -11.89
CA ALA A 128 -17.18 -14.34 -11.95
C ALA A 128 -17.49 -13.80 -10.56
N PHE A 129 -17.33 -12.48 -10.36
CA PHE A 129 -17.72 -11.82 -9.13
C PHE A 129 -18.71 -10.70 -9.41
N ASN A 130 -19.99 -11.05 -9.46
CA ASN A 130 -21.05 -10.11 -9.69
C ASN A 130 -22.01 -10.06 -8.50
N LEU A 131 -22.36 -8.84 -8.08
CA LEU A 131 -23.37 -8.58 -7.05
C LEU A 131 -24.48 -7.72 -7.65
N ASP A 132 -25.73 -8.18 -7.53
CA ASP A 132 -26.89 -7.44 -8.03
C ASP A 132 -27.12 -6.15 -7.25
N GLU A 133 -26.81 -6.17 -5.95
CA GLU A 133 -27.02 -5.07 -5.03
C GLU A 133 -25.76 -4.72 -4.26
N VAL A 134 -25.63 -3.45 -3.86
CA VAL A 134 -24.56 -2.99 -2.98
C VAL A 134 -24.88 -3.40 -1.54
N LYS A 135 -24.35 -4.54 -1.10
CA LYS A 135 -24.51 -5.07 0.27
C LYS A 135 -23.23 -5.69 0.79
N THR A 136 -22.68 -5.16 1.88
CA THR A 136 -21.47 -5.67 2.55
C THR A 136 -21.67 -7.09 3.10
N LYS A 137 -22.88 -7.43 3.55
CA LYS A 137 -23.24 -8.77 4.05
C LYS A 137 -23.04 -9.84 2.98
N LYS A 138 -23.55 -9.60 1.75
CA LYS A 138 -23.38 -10.53 0.62
C LYS A 138 -21.92 -10.72 0.26
N PHE A 139 -21.13 -9.64 0.28
CA PHE A 139 -19.68 -9.71 0.05
C PHE A 139 -18.97 -10.54 1.12
N ALA A 140 -19.29 -10.32 2.40
CA ALA A 140 -18.73 -11.08 3.52
C ALA A 140 -19.10 -12.57 3.46
N GLU A 141 -20.32 -12.91 3.04
CA GLU A 141 -20.76 -14.30 2.80
C GLU A 141 -19.89 -14.98 1.74
N VAL A 142 -19.59 -14.30 0.62
CA VAL A 142 -18.70 -14.84 -0.43
C VAL A 142 -17.29 -15.09 0.14
N MET A 143 -16.72 -14.14 0.90
CA MET A 143 -15.39 -14.32 1.53
C MET A 143 -15.38 -15.50 2.50
N SER A 144 -16.45 -15.67 3.28
CA SER A 144 -16.60 -16.80 4.21
C SER A 144 -16.72 -18.14 3.48
N ASN A 145 -17.46 -18.19 2.36
CA ASN A 145 -17.59 -19.39 1.52
C ASN A 145 -16.25 -19.83 0.93
N LEU A 146 -15.41 -18.85 0.56
CA LEU A 146 -14.05 -19.08 0.06
C LEU A 146 -13.02 -19.34 1.18
N LYS A 147 -13.42 -19.22 2.45
CA LYS A 147 -12.56 -19.36 3.65
C LYS A 147 -11.36 -18.39 3.64
N VAL A 148 -11.60 -17.16 3.22
CA VAL A 148 -10.56 -16.13 3.07
C VAL A 148 -10.87 -14.95 4.00
N ASP A 149 -9.93 -14.64 4.92
CA ASP A 149 -10.08 -13.55 5.90
C ASP A 149 -9.50 -12.23 5.38
N LYS A 150 -8.28 -12.27 4.83
CA LYS A 150 -7.56 -11.10 4.32
C LYS A 150 -7.28 -11.25 2.83
N ALA A 151 -8.01 -10.51 2.02
CA ALA A 151 -7.95 -10.65 0.56
C ALA A 151 -7.70 -9.35 -0.19
N LEU A 152 -6.87 -9.44 -1.22
CA LEU A 152 -6.90 -8.52 -2.35
C LEU A 152 -7.79 -9.15 -3.43
N VAL A 153 -8.92 -8.53 -3.71
CA VAL A 153 -9.85 -8.97 -4.77
C VAL A 153 -9.57 -8.17 -6.03
N VAL A 154 -9.18 -8.85 -7.09
CA VAL A 154 -8.88 -8.25 -8.40
C VAL A 154 -9.96 -8.62 -9.39
N ILE A 155 -10.60 -7.60 -9.95
CA ILE A 155 -11.68 -7.74 -10.93
C ILE A 155 -11.29 -7.09 -12.26
N GLU A 156 -11.85 -7.58 -13.36
CA GLU A 156 -11.74 -6.91 -14.64
C GLU A 156 -12.67 -5.68 -14.66
N GLY A 157 -12.11 -4.52 -14.98
CA GLY A 157 -12.87 -3.27 -15.10
C GLY A 157 -13.47 -2.73 -13.79
N GLU A 158 -14.43 -1.82 -13.92
CA GLU A 158 -15.11 -1.16 -12.79
C GLU A 158 -16.47 -1.81 -12.51
N ASN A 159 -16.52 -2.75 -11.58
CA ASN A 159 -17.79 -3.21 -11.02
C ASN A 159 -18.11 -2.43 -9.73
N LYS A 160 -18.90 -1.35 -9.88
CA LYS A 160 -19.26 -0.44 -8.77
C LYS A 160 -19.92 -1.17 -7.61
N ASN A 161 -20.79 -2.16 -7.87
CA ASN A 161 -21.49 -2.90 -6.83
C ASN A 161 -20.51 -3.69 -5.96
N VAL A 162 -19.53 -4.35 -6.56
CA VAL A 162 -18.50 -5.13 -5.84
C VAL A 162 -17.57 -4.20 -5.04
N VAL A 163 -17.09 -3.12 -5.66
CA VAL A 163 -16.21 -2.14 -5.00
C VAL A 163 -16.89 -1.50 -3.80
N LEU A 164 -18.14 -1.02 -3.96
CA LEU A 164 -18.89 -0.38 -2.87
C LEU A 164 -19.24 -1.37 -1.75
N SER A 165 -19.50 -2.64 -2.09
CA SER A 165 -19.80 -3.69 -1.09
C SER A 165 -18.56 -4.11 -0.29
N GLY A 166 -17.37 -4.13 -0.93
CA GLY A 166 -16.12 -4.56 -0.28
C GLY A 166 -15.39 -3.47 0.50
N ARG A 167 -15.51 -2.18 0.10
CA ARG A 167 -14.69 -1.07 0.64
C ARG A 167 -14.81 -0.83 2.14
N ASN A 168 -15.94 -1.21 2.77
CA ASN A 168 -16.17 -1.05 4.21
C ASN A 168 -15.53 -2.17 5.05
N ILE A 169 -15.02 -3.22 4.43
CA ILE A 169 -14.40 -4.35 5.12
C ILE A 169 -12.89 -4.07 5.25
N PRO A 170 -12.35 -3.86 6.46
CA PRO A 170 -10.95 -3.41 6.63
C PRO A 170 -9.93 -4.45 6.22
N THR A 171 -10.30 -5.73 6.18
CA THR A 171 -9.43 -6.85 5.81
C THR A 171 -9.41 -7.14 4.32
N VAL A 172 -10.24 -6.46 3.54
CA VAL A 172 -10.38 -6.69 2.09
C VAL A 172 -10.11 -5.39 1.33
N LYS A 173 -9.45 -5.51 0.19
CA LYS A 173 -9.35 -4.44 -0.81
C LYS A 173 -9.82 -4.99 -2.15
N VAL A 174 -10.69 -4.25 -2.81
CA VAL A 174 -11.09 -4.51 -4.20
C VAL A 174 -10.31 -3.58 -5.10
N SER A 175 -9.70 -4.10 -6.16
CA SER A 175 -8.89 -3.35 -7.11
C SER A 175 -9.22 -3.82 -8.54
N ALA A 176 -9.16 -2.93 -9.49
CA ALA A 176 -9.20 -3.29 -10.90
C ALA A 176 -7.82 -3.80 -11.35
N THR A 177 -7.77 -4.55 -12.45
CA THR A 177 -6.51 -5.06 -13.03
C THR A 177 -5.48 -3.95 -13.32
N ASN A 178 -5.93 -2.74 -13.65
CA ASN A 178 -5.06 -1.60 -13.95
C ASN A 178 -4.47 -0.93 -12.69
N GLU A 179 -5.04 -1.18 -11.52
CA GLU A 179 -4.66 -0.56 -10.24
C GLU A 179 -3.82 -1.48 -9.35
N ILE A 180 -3.59 -2.72 -9.79
CA ILE A 180 -2.81 -3.69 -9.02
C ILE A 180 -1.38 -3.18 -8.81
N ASN A 181 -0.88 -3.30 -7.59
CA ASN A 181 0.49 -2.91 -7.24
C ASN A 181 1.14 -3.93 -6.30
N THR A 182 2.46 -3.97 -6.28
CA THR A 182 3.26 -4.91 -5.50
C THR A 182 2.97 -4.83 -4.00
N TYR A 183 2.75 -3.62 -3.47
CA TYR A 183 2.46 -3.42 -2.05
C TYR A 183 1.14 -4.07 -1.63
N ASP A 184 0.06 -3.86 -2.41
CA ASP A 184 -1.24 -4.46 -2.10
C ASP A 184 -1.20 -5.98 -2.23
N VAL A 185 -0.55 -6.53 -3.27
CA VAL A 185 -0.38 -7.98 -3.41
C VAL A 185 0.28 -8.61 -2.19
N LEU A 186 1.30 -7.97 -1.62
CA LEU A 186 1.99 -8.48 -0.43
C LEU A 186 1.23 -8.22 0.87
N LYS A 187 0.55 -7.08 0.99
CA LYS A 187 -0.16 -6.67 2.20
C LYS A 187 -1.28 -7.63 2.57
N TYR A 188 -2.01 -8.13 1.57
CA TYR A 188 -3.09 -9.07 1.76
C TYR A 188 -2.58 -10.50 1.65
N GLU A 189 -3.11 -11.38 2.48
CA GLU A 189 -2.65 -12.76 2.55
C GLU A 189 -3.03 -13.54 1.30
N THR A 190 -4.28 -13.47 0.91
CA THR A 190 -4.83 -14.19 -0.25
C THR A 190 -5.11 -13.24 -1.40
N LEU A 191 -4.73 -13.63 -2.60
CA LEU A 191 -5.08 -12.96 -3.84
C LEU A 191 -6.30 -13.66 -4.45
N VAL A 192 -7.43 -12.97 -4.50
CA VAL A 192 -8.66 -13.45 -5.15
C VAL A 192 -8.79 -12.76 -6.49
N VAL A 193 -8.78 -13.51 -7.59
CA VAL A 193 -8.77 -12.95 -8.95
C VAL A 193 -9.92 -13.56 -9.74
N THR A 194 -10.66 -12.77 -10.51
CA THR A 194 -11.63 -13.31 -11.47
C THR A 194 -10.93 -13.88 -12.69
N LYS A 195 -11.52 -14.89 -13.33
CA LYS A 195 -10.96 -15.51 -14.56
C LYS A 195 -10.66 -14.45 -15.63
N ALA A 196 -11.59 -13.56 -15.90
CA ALA A 196 -11.39 -12.45 -16.84
C ALA A 196 -10.23 -11.51 -16.43
N ALA A 197 -10.02 -11.30 -15.11
CA ALA A 197 -8.90 -10.51 -14.62
C ALA A 197 -7.56 -11.23 -14.80
N VAL A 198 -7.51 -12.57 -14.68
CA VAL A 198 -6.30 -13.36 -14.99
C VAL A 198 -5.94 -13.21 -16.47
N GLU A 199 -6.88 -13.43 -17.37
CA GLU A 199 -6.68 -13.29 -18.82
C GLU A 199 -6.18 -11.89 -19.17
N LYS A 200 -6.74 -10.84 -18.52
CA LYS A 200 -6.30 -9.46 -18.71
C LYS A 200 -4.90 -9.17 -18.18
N LEU A 201 -4.54 -9.74 -17.04
CA LEU A 201 -3.18 -9.62 -16.50
C LEU A 201 -2.16 -10.31 -17.42
N GLU A 202 -2.49 -11.47 -17.98
CA GLU A 202 -1.64 -12.16 -18.94
C GLU A 202 -1.48 -11.35 -20.24
N GLU A 203 -2.55 -10.77 -20.77
CA GLU A 203 -2.49 -9.90 -21.96
C GLU A 203 -1.54 -8.69 -21.76
N VAL A 204 -1.55 -8.09 -20.57
CA VAL A 204 -0.78 -6.87 -20.29
C VAL A 204 0.68 -7.17 -19.95
N TYR A 205 0.95 -8.30 -19.31
CA TYR A 205 2.26 -8.60 -18.72
C TYR A 205 3.01 -9.76 -19.37
N ALA A 206 2.40 -10.59 -20.21
CA ALA A 206 3.06 -11.66 -20.95
C ALA A 206 3.95 -11.19 -22.12
#